data_efe590393facaff0c2b3ca661980d153
#
_entry.id   efe590393facaff0c2b3ca661980d153
#
_cell.length_a   1.000
_cell.length_b   1.000
_cell.length_c   1.000
_cell.angle_alpha   90.00
_cell.angle_beta   90.00
_cell.angle_gamma   90.00
#
_symmetry.space_group_name_H-M   'P 1'
#
loop_
_entity.id
_entity.type
_entity.pdbx_description
1 polymer ?
#
loop_
_entity_poly.entity_id
_entity_poly.type
_entity_poly.pdbx_seq_one_letter_code
_entity_poly.pdbx_strand_id
1 'polypeptide(L)'
;MSEEVKKGLLGIVVDETEVSKVMPEINSLTYRGYAVQDLCEFCRFEEAAYLILKGDLPNSIELRQFEKIERGHRYLSKNLYEIIKHMPKKSNPMDVARTAVSVMGLEDKETTDNSLESNMRLPQIYILHINLVLHNHDK
;
A
#
# COMPACT_ATOMS: atom_id res chain seq x y z
N MET A 1 -30.93 -12.35 -31.77
CA MET A 1 -30.29 -11.09 -31.26
C MET A 1 -28.85 -11.45 -30.98
N SER A 2 -27.91 -10.99 -31.79
CA SER A 2 -26.47 -11.21 -31.54
C SER A 2 -26.05 -10.32 -30.36
N GLU A 3 -25.67 -10.90 -29.24
CA GLU A 3 -25.03 -10.16 -28.17
C GLU A 3 -23.75 -9.53 -28.71
N GLU A 4 -23.69 -8.20 -28.66
CA GLU A 4 -22.51 -7.44 -29.06
C GLU A 4 -21.35 -7.75 -28.08
N VAL A 5 -20.32 -8.42 -28.58
CA VAL A 5 -19.15 -8.76 -27.77
C VAL A 5 -18.41 -7.46 -27.39
N LYS A 6 -18.54 -7.03 -26.15
CA LYS A 6 -17.81 -5.87 -25.61
C LYS A 6 -16.33 -6.23 -25.46
N LYS A 7 -15.47 -5.60 -26.24
CA LYS A 7 -14.02 -5.78 -26.16
C LYS A 7 -13.48 -5.06 -24.93
N GLY A 8 -12.89 -5.79 -24.02
CA GLY A 8 -12.38 -5.27 -22.73
C GLY A 8 -13.52 -4.94 -21.74
N LEU A 9 -13.22 -4.15 -20.71
CA LEU A 9 -14.15 -3.78 -19.64
C LEU A 9 -14.74 -2.38 -19.82
N LEU A 10 -14.61 -1.76 -20.99
CA LEU A 10 -15.10 -0.40 -21.23
C LEU A 10 -16.62 -0.33 -21.05
N GLY A 11 -17.06 0.53 -20.12
CA GLY A 11 -18.47 0.73 -19.79
C GLY A 11 -19.12 -0.39 -18.97
N ILE A 12 -18.31 -1.31 -18.42
CA ILE A 12 -18.77 -2.33 -17.49
C ILE A 12 -18.38 -1.91 -16.07
N VAL A 13 -19.39 -1.77 -15.20
CA VAL A 13 -19.15 -1.60 -13.76
C VAL A 13 -18.85 -2.97 -13.19
N VAL A 14 -17.65 -3.15 -12.65
CA VAL A 14 -17.19 -4.41 -12.03
C VAL A 14 -17.26 -4.37 -10.52
N ASP A 15 -17.11 -3.18 -9.92
CA ASP A 15 -17.20 -2.97 -8.48
C ASP A 15 -17.41 -1.47 -8.17
N GLU A 16 -17.77 -1.17 -6.91
CA GLU A 16 -17.89 0.20 -6.39
C GLU A 16 -16.88 0.40 -5.26
N THR A 17 -16.26 1.58 -5.19
CA THR A 17 -15.28 1.91 -4.14
C THR A 17 -15.60 3.26 -3.53
N GLU A 18 -15.43 3.36 -2.21
CA GLU A 18 -15.47 4.61 -1.46
C GLU A 18 -14.08 5.24 -1.27
N VAL A 19 -13.02 4.54 -1.66
CA VAL A 19 -11.64 4.96 -1.39
C VAL A 19 -11.23 6.12 -2.26
N SER A 20 -11.52 6.07 -3.57
CA SER A 20 -11.07 7.11 -4.49
C SER A 20 -12.07 7.38 -5.61
N LYS A 21 -12.07 8.63 -6.11
CA LYS A 21 -12.84 9.04 -7.27
C LYS A 21 -11.96 9.87 -8.19
N VAL A 22 -11.87 9.45 -9.46
CA VAL A 22 -11.22 10.23 -10.51
C VAL A 22 -12.27 11.17 -11.14
N MET A 23 -11.91 12.44 -11.28
CA MET A 23 -12.74 13.48 -11.89
C MET A 23 -11.99 14.09 -13.09
N PRO A 24 -12.04 13.44 -14.27
CA PRO A 24 -11.26 13.84 -15.44
C PRO A 24 -11.67 15.22 -15.98
N GLU A 25 -12.91 15.62 -15.80
CA GLU A 25 -13.47 16.91 -16.21
C GLU A 25 -12.80 18.12 -15.55
N ILE A 26 -12.25 17.95 -14.36
CA ILE A 26 -11.51 18.99 -13.62
C ILE A 26 -10.06 18.59 -13.37
N ASN A 27 -9.60 17.50 -14.01
CA ASN A 27 -8.25 16.94 -13.84
C ASN A 27 -7.88 16.74 -12.36
N SER A 28 -8.78 16.15 -11.59
CA SER A 28 -8.64 15.96 -10.15
C SER A 28 -8.92 14.52 -9.74
N LEU A 29 -8.45 14.19 -8.54
CA LEU A 29 -8.63 12.91 -7.86
C LEU A 29 -8.95 13.18 -6.40
N THR A 30 -9.87 12.42 -5.83
CA THR A 30 -10.16 12.48 -4.39
C THR A 30 -9.86 11.15 -3.71
N TYR A 31 -9.41 11.20 -2.47
CA TYR A 31 -9.36 10.07 -1.54
C TYR A 31 -10.33 10.31 -0.40
N ARG A 32 -11.28 9.39 -0.19
CA ARG A 32 -12.34 9.51 0.82
C ARG A 32 -13.05 10.88 0.81
N GLY A 33 -13.19 11.50 -0.38
CA GLY A 33 -13.81 12.81 -0.55
C GLY A 33 -12.86 14.01 -0.45
N TYR A 34 -11.63 13.86 0.03
CA TYR A 34 -10.63 14.93 0.10
C TYR A 34 -9.87 15.03 -1.23
N ALA A 35 -9.66 16.27 -1.72
CA ALA A 35 -8.85 16.48 -2.92
C ALA A 35 -7.40 16.08 -2.69
N VAL A 36 -6.80 15.35 -3.64
CA VAL A 36 -5.42 14.91 -3.52
C VAL A 36 -4.45 16.08 -3.41
N GLN A 37 -4.75 17.20 -4.06
CA GLN A 37 -3.96 18.43 -3.98
C GLN A 37 -3.85 18.93 -2.53
N ASP A 38 -4.99 18.98 -1.81
CA ASP A 38 -5.02 19.40 -0.41
C ASP A 38 -4.28 18.40 0.50
N LEU A 39 -4.45 17.11 0.24
CA LEU A 39 -3.71 16.08 0.98
C LEU A 39 -2.20 16.20 0.78
N CYS A 40 -1.74 16.51 -0.44
CA CYS A 40 -0.32 16.70 -0.74
C CYS A 40 0.25 17.97 -0.09
N GLU A 41 -0.54 19.02 0.04
CA GLU A 41 -0.11 20.31 0.61
C GLU A 41 -0.13 20.31 2.14
N PHE A 42 -1.18 19.73 2.75
CA PHE A 42 -1.46 19.88 4.18
C PHE A 42 -1.28 18.62 5.02
N CYS A 43 -1.20 17.42 4.40
CA CYS A 43 -1.12 16.17 5.14
C CYS A 43 0.24 15.48 4.96
N ARG A 44 0.68 14.80 6.01
CA ARG A 44 1.80 13.87 5.93
C ARG A 44 1.33 12.53 5.37
N PHE A 45 2.28 11.73 4.92
CA PHE A 45 2.00 10.38 4.39
C PHE A 45 1.17 9.52 5.35
N GLU A 46 1.49 9.54 6.64
CA GLU A 46 0.81 8.74 7.65
C GLU A 46 -0.66 9.17 7.86
N GLU A 47 -0.96 10.46 7.70
CA GLU A 47 -2.33 10.98 7.76
C GLU A 47 -3.14 10.54 6.55
N ALA A 48 -2.56 10.63 5.35
CA ALA A 48 -3.20 10.15 4.13
C ALA A 48 -3.40 8.62 4.13
N ALA A 49 -2.41 7.87 4.63
CA ALA A 49 -2.52 6.41 4.78
C ALA A 49 -3.63 6.05 5.78
N TYR A 50 -3.70 6.74 6.91
CA TYR A 50 -4.77 6.55 7.89
C TYR A 50 -6.15 6.83 7.27
N LEU A 51 -6.29 7.95 6.55
CA LEU A 51 -7.53 8.32 5.86
C LEU A 51 -8.01 7.20 4.92
N ILE A 52 -7.12 6.67 4.08
CA ILE A 52 -7.47 5.60 3.14
C ILE A 52 -7.93 4.34 3.88
N LEU A 53 -7.23 3.95 4.94
CA LEU A 53 -7.49 2.71 5.68
C LEU A 53 -8.68 2.81 6.64
N LYS A 54 -8.89 3.97 7.26
CA LYS A 54 -9.90 4.16 8.33
C LYS A 54 -11.12 4.96 7.89
N GLY A 55 -11.03 5.70 6.79
CA GLY A 55 -12.15 6.45 6.20
C GLY A 55 -12.13 7.94 6.48
N ASP A 56 -11.54 8.38 7.59
CA ASP A 56 -11.43 9.77 8.01
C ASP A 56 -10.00 10.17 8.36
N LEU A 57 -9.71 11.48 8.37
CA LEU A 57 -8.43 12.00 8.82
C LEU A 57 -8.27 11.77 10.33
N PRO A 58 -7.07 11.38 10.79
CA PRO A 58 -6.82 11.09 12.19
C PRO A 58 -6.76 12.36 13.03
N ASN A 59 -7.27 12.31 14.26
CA ASN A 59 -6.89 13.28 15.27
C ASN A 59 -5.46 13.01 15.78
N SER A 60 -4.92 13.92 16.59
CA SER A 60 -3.52 13.82 17.07
C SER A 60 -3.22 12.58 17.94
N ILE A 61 -4.23 11.97 18.57
CA ILE A 61 -4.07 10.76 19.38
C ILE A 61 -4.04 9.55 18.46
N GLU A 62 -4.99 9.46 17.54
CA GLU A 62 -5.10 8.39 16.55
C GLU A 62 -3.87 8.33 15.65
N LEU A 63 -3.38 9.48 15.20
CA LEU A 63 -2.16 9.57 14.41
C LEU A 63 -0.95 9.02 15.16
N ARG A 64 -0.75 9.42 16.42
CA ARG A 64 0.35 8.89 17.24
C ARG A 64 0.26 7.38 17.46
N GLN A 65 -0.94 6.85 17.65
CA GLN A 65 -1.16 5.42 17.80
C GLN A 65 -0.85 4.68 16.49
N PHE A 66 -1.32 5.22 15.38
CA PHE A 66 -1.07 4.66 14.05
C PHE A 66 0.43 4.65 13.72
N GLU A 67 1.13 5.78 13.90
CA GLU A 67 2.58 5.87 13.72
C GLU A 67 3.36 4.90 14.63
N LYS A 68 2.89 4.68 15.86
CA LYS A 68 3.53 3.74 16.78
C LYS A 68 3.41 2.30 16.29
N ILE A 69 2.23 1.90 15.83
CA ILE A 69 1.98 0.57 15.27
C ILE A 69 2.81 0.39 14.00
N GLU A 70 2.75 1.35 13.10
CA GLU A 70 3.48 1.36 11.84
C GLU A 70 4.99 1.21 12.07
N ARG A 71 5.59 2.03 12.93
CA ARG A 71 7.03 1.95 13.26
C ARG A 71 7.41 0.65 13.95
N GLY A 72 6.49 0.06 14.72
CA GLY A 72 6.69 -1.24 15.36
C GLY A 72 6.85 -2.40 14.38
N HIS A 73 6.35 -2.24 13.15
CA HIS A 73 6.47 -3.25 12.10
C HIS A 73 7.61 -2.99 11.11
N ARG A 74 8.39 -1.93 11.28
CA ARG A 74 9.55 -1.58 10.42
C ARG A 74 10.77 -2.43 10.75
N TYR A 75 10.69 -3.73 10.58
CA TYR A 75 11.85 -4.62 10.74
C TYR A 75 11.90 -5.65 9.61
N LEU A 76 13.10 -6.01 9.19
CA LEU A 76 13.30 -7.15 8.30
C LEU A 76 13.59 -8.39 9.15
N SER A 77 12.98 -9.52 8.79
CA SER A 77 13.39 -10.78 9.36
C SER A 77 14.86 -11.05 9.03
N LYS A 78 15.56 -11.79 9.90
CA LYS A 78 16.96 -12.19 9.64
C LYS A 78 17.08 -12.95 8.32
N ASN A 79 16.11 -13.78 8.01
CA ASN A 79 16.09 -14.57 6.78
C ASN A 79 15.94 -13.65 5.54
N LEU A 80 14.97 -12.72 5.57
CA LEU A 80 14.78 -11.77 4.47
C LEU A 80 16.01 -10.87 4.29
N TYR A 81 16.65 -10.44 5.36
CA TYR A 81 17.89 -9.65 5.30
C TYR A 81 19.01 -10.41 4.59
N GLU A 82 19.23 -11.70 4.92
CA GLU A 82 20.23 -12.51 4.25
C GLU A 82 19.89 -12.76 2.77
N ILE A 83 18.62 -12.95 2.43
CA ILE A 83 18.18 -13.08 1.03
C ILE A 83 18.52 -11.80 0.24
N ILE A 84 18.20 -10.61 0.78
CA ILE A 84 18.51 -9.32 0.13
C ILE A 84 20.02 -9.18 -0.11
N LYS A 85 20.87 -9.54 0.86
CA LYS A 85 22.34 -9.48 0.73
C LYS A 85 22.89 -10.35 -0.41
N HIS A 86 22.23 -11.45 -0.72
CA HIS A 86 22.63 -12.35 -1.79
C HIS A 86 22.07 -11.98 -3.16
N MET A 87 21.19 -10.97 -3.25
CA MET A 87 20.70 -10.48 -4.54
C MET A 87 21.80 -9.76 -5.32
N PRO A 88 21.81 -9.86 -6.66
CA PRO A 88 22.81 -9.18 -7.48
C PRO A 88 22.74 -7.66 -7.29
N LYS A 89 23.86 -7.02 -6.91
CA LYS A 89 23.93 -5.58 -6.60
C LYS A 89 23.56 -4.64 -7.76
N LYS A 90 23.60 -5.12 -9.00
CA LYS A 90 23.22 -4.37 -10.19
C LYS A 90 21.75 -4.57 -10.61
N SER A 91 20.95 -5.26 -9.81
CA SER A 91 19.55 -5.48 -10.09
C SER A 91 18.75 -4.17 -10.05
N ASN A 92 17.66 -4.12 -10.82
CA ASN A 92 16.70 -3.02 -10.70
C ASN A 92 16.11 -3.00 -9.28
N PRO A 93 16.15 -1.88 -8.56
CA PRO A 93 15.62 -1.78 -7.19
C PRO A 93 14.16 -2.23 -7.05
N MET A 94 13.32 -1.98 -8.05
CA MET A 94 11.92 -2.43 -8.03
C MET A 94 11.77 -3.95 -8.13
N ASP A 95 12.69 -4.64 -8.83
CA ASP A 95 12.70 -6.11 -8.88
C ASP A 95 13.13 -6.69 -7.54
N VAL A 96 14.09 -6.05 -6.86
CA VAL A 96 14.50 -6.39 -5.49
C VAL A 96 13.32 -6.21 -4.52
N ALA A 97 12.64 -5.07 -4.57
CA ALA A 97 11.49 -4.79 -3.73
C ALA A 97 10.36 -5.80 -3.93
N ARG A 98 10.02 -6.11 -5.19
CA ARG A 98 8.99 -7.10 -5.53
C ARG A 98 9.34 -8.49 -5.00
N THR A 99 10.59 -8.92 -5.16
CA THR A 99 11.08 -10.21 -4.67
C THR A 99 11.02 -10.26 -3.13
N ALA A 100 11.47 -9.19 -2.46
CA ALA A 100 11.42 -9.10 -1.01
C ALA A 100 9.98 -9.18 -0.47
N VAL A 101 9.03 -8.48 -1.08
CA VAL A 101 7.61 -8.56 -0.69
C VAL A 101 7.07 -9.99 -0.87
N SER A 102 7.47 -10.69 -1.94
CA SER A 102 7.09 -12.09 -2.12
C SER A 102 7.64 -13.01 -1.03
N VAL A 103 8.89 -12.79 -0.60
CA VAL A 103 9.49 -13.54 0.52
C VAL A 103 8.77 -13.23 1.84
N MET A 104 8.43 -11.95 2.09
CA MET A 104 7.63 -11.57 3.27
C MET A 104 6.30 -12.32 3.31
N GLY A 105 5.63 -12.45 2.16
CA GLY A 105 4.39 -13.23 2.07
C GLY A 105 4.58 -14.72 2.40
N LEU A 106 5.75 -15.30 2.13
CA LEU A 106 6.06 -16.69 2.51
C LEU A 106 6.29 -16.84 4.02
N GLU A 107 6.78 -15.78 4.68
CA GLU A 107 7.02 -15.76 6.14
C GLU A 107 5.76 -15.41 6.94
N ASP A 108 4.77 -14.79 6.30
CA ASP A 108 3.53 -14.40 6.94
C ASP A 108 2.57 -15.59 7.05
N LYS A 109 2.28 -16.01 8.28
CA LYS A 109 1.38 -17.12 8.57
C LYS A 109 -0.10 -16.79 8.28
N GLU A 110 -0.42 -15.53 8.13
CA GLU A 110 -1.79 -15.04 7.93
C GLU A 110 -2.08 -14.65 6.47
N THR A 111 -1.17 -14.94 5.53
CA THR A 111 -1.34 -14.65 4.09
C THR A 111 -2.62 -15.21 3.48
N THR A 112 -3.17 -16.27 4.06
CA THR A 112 -4.42 -16.91 3.60
C THR A 112 -5.65 -16.44 4.38
N ASP A 113 -5.49 -15.61 5.40
CA ASP A 113 -6.59 -15.05 6.16
C ASP A 113 -7.14 -13.80 5.47
N ASN A 114 -8.34 -13.92 4.89
CA ASN A 114 -9.05 -12.83 4.22
C ASN A 114 -10.02 -12.08 5.15
N SER A 115 -9.89 -12.21 6.48
CA SER A 115 -10.68 -11.41 7.41
C SER A 115 -10.41 -9.92 7.26
N LEU A 116 -11.40 -9.09 7.59
CA LEU A 116 -11.24 -7.63 7.56
C LEU A 116 -10.08 -7.17 8.46
N GLU A 117 -9.92 -7.80 9.61
CA GLU A 117 -8.86 -7.47 10.57
C GLU A 117 -7.47 -7.74 9.98
N SER A 118 -7.25 -8.91 9.39
CA SER A 118 -6.00 -9.25 8.71
C SER A 118 -5.73 -8.32 7.53
N ASN A 119 -6.74 -8.08 6.69
CA ASN A 119 -6.62 -7.19 5.53
C ASN A 119 -6.32 -5.73 5.92
N MET A 120 -6.75 -5.25 7.08
CA MET A 120 -6.41 -3.92 7.58
C MET A 120 -5.00 -3.84 8.17
N ARG A 121 -4.43 -4.97 8.60
CA ARG A 121 -3.08 -5.04 9.16
C ARG A 121 -2.00 -5.15 8.09
N LEU A 122 -2.22 -5.96 7.07
CA LEU A 122 -1.26 -6.24 6.00
C LEU A 122 -0.72 -5.00 5.27
N PRO A 123 -1.54 -4.02 4.84
CA PRO A 123 -1.03 -2.83 4.17
C PRO A 123 -0.07 -2.01 5.04
N GLN A 124 -0.30 -1.96 6.35
CA GLN A 124 0.57 -1.25 7.29
C GLN A 124 1.96 -1.88 7.36
N ILE A 125 2.05 -3.21 7.19
CA ILE A 125 3.30 -3.95 7.21
C ILE A 125 4.06 -3.78 5.88
N TYR A 126 3.40 -3.98 4.73
CA TYR A 126 4.07 -4.07 3.43
C TYR A 126 4.52 -2.72 2.85
N ILE A 127 3.72 -1.66 2.98
CA ILE A 127 4.04 -0.34 2.40
C ILE A 127 5.37 0.21 2.94
N LEU A 128 5.69 -0.09 4.20
CA LEU A 128 6.83 0.48 4.90
C LEU A 128 8.12 -0.33 4.76
N HIS A 129 8.01 -1.62 4.47
CA HIS A 129 9.16 -2.48 4.26
C HIS A 129 9.89 -2.21 2.94
N ILE A 130 9.19 -1.70 1.92
CA ILE A 130 9.80 -1.41 0.62
C ILE A 130 10.97 -0.43 0.76
N ASN A 131 10.81 0.66 1.50
CA ASN A 131 11.89 1.63 1.73
C ASN A 131 13.07 1.01 2.48
N LEU A 132 12.80 0.15 3.47
CA LEU A 132 13.83 -0.52 4.24
C LEU A 132 14.58 -1.55 3.40
N VAL A 133 13.89 -2.27 2.52
CA VAL A 133 14.49 -3.21 1.55
C VAL A 133 15.43 -2.49 0.61
N LEU A 134 15.00 -1.39 0.00
CA LEU A 134 15.81 -0.61 -0.94
C LEU A 134 17.06 -0.05 -0.27
N HIS A 135 16.92 0.51 0.94
CA HIS A 135 18.06 1.02 1.70
C HIS A 135 19.11 -0.04 2.06
N ASN A 136 18.69 -1.29 2.31
CA ASN A 136 19.62 -2.38 2.63
C ASN A 136 20.23 -3.05 1.40
N HIS A 137 19.61 -2.93 0.23
CA HIS A 137 20.19 -3.44 -1.02
C HIS A 137 21.41 -2.63 -1.48
N ASP A 138 21.42 -1.32 -1.21
CA ASP A 138 22.49 -0.39 -1.63
C ASP A 138 23.77 -0.48 -0.76
N LYS A 139 23.72 -1.21 0.37
CA LYS A 139 24.87 -1.45 1.26
C LYS A 139 25.51 -2.80 0.98
#